data_0058194e0c3a2033bfc10a3099f8f4f3
#
_entry.id   0058194e0c3a2033bfc10a3099f8f4f3
#
_cell.length_a   1.000
_cell.length_b   1.000
_cell.length_c   1.000
_cell.angle_alpha   90.00
_cell.angle_beta   90.00
_cell.angle_gamma   90.00
#
_symmetry.space_group_name_H-M   'P 1'
#
loop_
_entity.id
_entity.type
_entity.pdbx_description
1 polymer ?
#
loop_
_entity_poly.entity_id
_entity_poly.type
_entity_poly.pdbx_seq_one_letter_code
_entity_poly.pdbx_strand_id
1 'polypeptide(L)'
;NDEGKEHVLETVVNLVNKQVPVIAGTGTNNTEKSIQASVRARQLGADAVMLITPYYNKTNQRGLVQHFETIANAVELPVVLYNVPSRTNMTIEPETVETLSQNKYIVALKDATNDLDYFEEVKKRVNQDEFAIYSGNDDNVVDFYQRGGNGVISVIANVIPKAFQHLYDAKQDGDTLAKAFEPIGQLLDALSVDVNPIPIKALTAYEGFGSYELRLPLVPLEDNDRQTLEQAYETFKAGEK
;
A
#
# COMPACT_ATOMS: atom_id res chain seq x y z
N ASN A 1 -11.32 14.53 8.69
CA ASN A 1 -10.84 15.89 8.44
C ASN A 1 -9.31 15.91 8.42
N ASP A 2 -8.69 16.98 8.01
CA ASP A 2 -7.24 17.06 7.87
C ASP A 2 -6.54 17.09 9.22
N GLU A 3 -7.10 17.75 10.22
CA GLU A 3 -6.62 17.74 11.60
C GLU A 3 -6.49 16.33 12.17
N GLY A 4 -7.48 15.46 11.94
CA GLY A 4 -7.41 14.05 12.38
C GLY A 4 -6.32 13.25 11.67
N LYS A 5 -6.07 13.51 10.38
CA LYS A 5 -4.97 12.89 9.64
C LYS A 5 -3.61 13.34 10.16
N GLU A 6 -3.45 14.62 10.42
CA GLU A 6 -2.23 15.20 10.99
C GLU A 6 -1.94 14.62 12.36
N HIS A 7 -2.94 14.54 13.24
CA HIS A 7 -2.80 13.96 14.56
C HIS A 7 -2.36 12.49 14.53
N VAL A 8 -2.95 11.68 13.64
CA VAL A 8 -2.53 10.28 13.45
C VAL A 8 -1.08 10.21 12.96
N LEU A 9 -0.70 11.01 11.96
CA LEU A 9 0.66 11.01 11.44
C LEU A 9 1.68 11.42 12.51
N GLU A 10 1.42 12.48 13.24
CA GLU A 10 2.27 12.98 14.33
C GLU A 10 2.43 11.89 15.42
N THR A 11 1.32 11.26 15.81
CA THR A 11 1.36 10.15 16.78
C THR A 11 2.23 9.00 16.29
N VAL A 12 2.06 8.57 15.04
CA VAL A 12 2.85 7.47 14.45
C VAL A 12 4.32 7.83 14.37
N VAL A 13 4.67 9.03 13.88
CA VAL A 13 6.06 9.48 13.78
C VAL A 13 6.74 9.49 15.14
N ASN A 14 6.05 10.01 16.16
CA ASN A 14 6.59 10.07 17.53
C ASN A 14 6.77 8.68 18.16
N LEU A 15 5.80 7.77 17.96
CA LEU A 15 5.88 6.40 18.49
C LEU A 15 6.95 5.57 17.78
N VAL A 16 7.04 5.69 16.47
CA VAL A 16 8.05 4.99 15.66
C VAL A 16 9.45 5.48 15.98
N ASN A 17 9.60 6.76 16.28
CA ASN A 17 10.86 7.37 16.72
C ASN A 17 12.07 6.95 15.86
N LYS A 18 11.92 7.01 14.55
CA LYS A 18 12.96 6.67 13.54
C LYS A 18 13.46 5.20 13.55
N GLN A 19 12.76 4.29 14.23
CA GLN A 19 13.12 2.86 14.20
C GLN A 19 12.86 2.23 12.82
N VAL A 20 11.86 2.74 12.11
CA VAL A 20 11.53 2.37 10.72
C VAL A 20 11.08 3.63 9.97
N PRO A 21 11.16 3.67 8.63
CA PRO A 21 10.63 4.79 7.85
C PRO A 21 9.10 4.90 7.98
N VAL A 22 8.60 6.13 8.04
CA VAL A 22 7.17 6.46 8.01
C VAL A 22 6.82 7.07 6.66
N ILE A 23 5.99 6.39 5.88
CA ILE A 23 5.50 6.84 4.56
C ILE A 23 4.08 7.36 4.72
N ALA A 24 3.85 8.65 4.49
CA ALA A 24 2.54 9.26 4.59
C ALA A 24 1.79 9.23 3.25
N GLY A 25 0.56 8.71 3.21
CA GLY A 25 -0.33 8.80 2.05
C GLY A 25 -0.93 10.21 1.94
N THR A 26 -0.44 11.03 1.01
CA THR A 26 -0.80 12.44 0.85
C THR A 26 -1.39 12.79 -0.51
N GLY A 27 -1.34 11.84 -1.47
CA GLY A 27 -1.87 12.03 -2.81
C GLY A 27 -3.39 12.21 -2.84
N THR A 28 -3.84 13.16 -3.64
CA THR A 28 -5.25 13.42 -3.95
C THR A 28 -5.41 13.65 -5.45
N ASN A 29 -6.65 13.85 -5.90
CA ASN A 29 -6.96 14.24 -7.28
C ASN A 29 -6.78 15.75 -7.57
N ASN A 30 -6.12 16.48 -6.68
CA ASN A 30 -5.82 17.90 -6.79
C ASN A 30 -4.35 18.14 -6.46
N THR A 31 -3.59 18.64 -7.42
CA THR A 31 -2.12 18.84 -7.29
C THR A 31 -1.78 19.75 -6.12
N GLU A 32 -2.46 20.87 -5.99
CA GLU A 32 -2.19 21.84 -4.92
C GLU A 32 -2.48 21.28 -3.52
N LYS A 33 -3.61 20.57 -3.35
CA LYS A 33 -3.92 19.89 -2.08
C LYS A 33 -2.91 18.80 -1.76
N SER A 34 -2.43 18.08 -2.76
CA SER A 34 -1.38 17.06 -2.58
C SER A 34 -0.05 17.69 -2.17
N ILE A 35 0.31 18.85 -2.71
CA ILE A 35 1.50 19.61 -2.28
C ILE A 35 1.35 20.03 -0.81
N GLN A 36 0.24 20.66 -0.44
CA GLN A 36 -0.02 21.12 0.92
C GLN A 36 0.03 19.97 1.93
N ALA A 37 -0.63 18.86 1.64
CA ALA A 37 -0.63 17.67 2.50
C ALA A 37 0.77 17.05 2.61
N SER A 38 1.53 17.00 1.51
CA SER A 38 2.88 16.42 1.49
C SER A 38 3.90 17.29 2.23
N VAL A 39 3.85 18.60 2.05
CA VAL A 39 4.68 19.55 2.80
C VAL A 39 4.36 19.47 4.29
N ARG A 40 3.08 19.38 4.64
CA ARG A 40 2.66 19.22 6.03
C ARG A 40 3.15 17.89 6.62
N ALA A 41 3.08 16.78 5.87
CA ALA A 41 3.62 15.49 6.30
C ALA A 41 5.14 15.55 6.56
N ARG A 42 5.90 16.24 5.71
CA ARG A 42 7.34 16.52 5.93
C ARG A 42 7.57 17.26 7.24
N GLN A 43 6.81 18.31 7.51
CA GLN A 43 6.92 19.11 8.73
C GLN A 43 6.63 18.29 10.00
N LEU A 44 5.73 17.32 9.90
CA LEU A 44 5.39 16.38 10.98
C LEU A 44 6.41 15.24 11.14
N GLY A 45 7.39 15.15 10.25
CA GLY A 45 8.51 14.20 10.37
C GLY A 45 8.35 12.89 9.58
N ALA A 46 7.43 12.83 8.61
CA ALA A 46 7.38 11.70 7.67
C ALA A 46 8.70 11.59 6.90
N ASP A 47 9.12 10.36 6.62
CA ASP A 47 10.36 10.06 5.88
C ASP A 47 10.14 10.01 4.37
N ALA A 48 8.92 9.72 3.93
CA ALA A 48 8.50 9.70 2.53
C ALA A 48 7.00 10.00 2.41
N VAL A 49 6.56 10.25 1.19
CA VAL A 49 5.14 10.39 0.87
C VAL A 49 4.71 9.40 -0.22
N MET A 50 3.45 8.96 -0.18
CA MET A 50 2.86 8.12 -1.21
C MET A 50 1.75 8.88 -1.92
N LEU A 51 1.84 8.92 -3.25
CA LEU A 51 0.95 9.68 -4.12
C LEU A 51 0.15 8.75 -5.03
N ILE A 52 -1.16 8.68 -4.78
CA ILE A 52 -2.10 7.96 -5.64
C ILE A 52 -2.33 8.72 -6.95
N THR A 53 -2.61 8.01 -8.05
CA THR A 53 -3.07 8.62 -9.30
C THR A 53 -4.36 9.42 -9.07
N PRO A 54 -4.57 10.55 -9.78
CA PRO A 54 -5.83 11.28 -9.70
C PRO A 54 -7.03 10.38 -10.01
N TYR A 55 -7.99 10.32 -9.12
CA TYR A 55 -9.25 9.60 -9.25
C TYR A 55 -10.36 10.57 -9.66
N TYR A 56 -11.38 10.09 -10.36
CA TYR A 56 -12.53 10.83 -10.86
C TYR A 56 -12.19 11.80 -12.00
N ASN A 57 -11.45 12.90 -11.75
CA ASN A 57 -10.95 13.85 -12.75
C ASN A 57 -9.70 13.31 -13.44
N LYS A 58 -9.85 12.23 -14.21
CA LYS A 58 -8.75 11.57 -14.93
C LYS A 58 -7.99 12.54 -15.83
N THR A 59 -6.70 12.26 -15.98
CA THR A 59 -5.81 12.97 -16.88
C THR A 59 -5.18 12.01 -17.89
N ASN A 60 -4.34 12.49 -18.77
CA ASN A 60 -3.49 11.69 -19.66
C ASN A 60 -2.09 11.49 -19.01
N GLN A 61 -1.23 10.67 -19.65
CA GLN A 61 0.10 10.35 -19.14
C GLN A 61 0.98 11.59 -18.96
N ARG A 62 0.93 12.55 -19.87
CA ARG A 62 1.64 13.84 -19.75
C ARG A 62 1.17 14.63 -18.52
N GLY A 63 -0.12 14.61 -18.24
CA GLY A 63 -0.68 15.25 -17.05
C GLY A 63 -0.27 14.54 -15.76
N LEU A 64 -0.11 13.18 -15.77
CA LEU A 64 0.45 12.44 -14.64
C LEU A 64 1.90 12.85 -14.37
N VAL A 65 2.73 12.96 -15.41
CA VAL A 65 4.11 13.42 -15.26
C VAL A 65 4.14 14.79 -14.58
N GLN A 66 3.42 15.76 -15.12
CA GLN A 66 3.38 17.11 -14.55
C GLN A 66 2.86 17.12 -13.11
N HIS A 67 1.80 16.36 -12.82
CA HIS A 67 1.22 16.26 -11.48
C HIS A 67 2.23 15.74 -10.45
N PHE A 68 2.83 14.58 -10.72
CA PHE A 68 3.75 13.94 -9.78
C PHE A 68 5.07 14.69 -9.63
N GLU A 69 5.66 15.19 -10.72
CA GLU A 69 6.89 15.98 -10.66
C GLU A 69 6.70 17.30 -9.91
N THR A 70 5.57 17.99 -10.14
CA THR A 70 5.26 19.24 -9.43
C THR A 70 5.17 19.00 -7.91
N ILE A 71 4.51 17.92 -7.49
CA ILE A 71 4.41 17.57 -6.07
C ILE A 71 5.77 17.16 -5.51
N ALA A 72 6.49 16.26 -6.20
CA ALA A 72 7.77 15.74 -5.75
C ALA A 72 8.81 16.86 -5.56
N ASN A 73 8.88 17.78 -6.51
CA ASN A 73 9.80 18.93 -6.46
C ASN A 73 9.42 19.94 -5.37
N ALA A 74 8.14 20.07 -5.03
CA ALA A 74 7.69 20.95 -3.97
C ALA A 74 7.90 20.37 -2.57
N VAL A 75 7.76 19.03 -2.42
CA VAL A 75 7.89 18.40 -1.11
C VAL A 75 9.34 18.06 -0.75
N GLU A 76 10.18 17.73 -1.73
CA GLU A 76 11.60 17.38 -1.53
C GLU A 76 11.82 16.22 -0.55
N LEU A 77 10.90 15.24 -0.54
CA LEU A 77 11.01 13.96 0.15
C LEU A 77 10.98 12.82 -0.86
N PRO A 78 11.44 11.62 -0.50
CA PRO A 78 11.19 10.42 -1.28
C PRO A 78 9.69 10.24 -1.55
N VAL A 79 9.34 9.96 -2.80
CA VAL A 79 7.97 9.77 -3.28
C VAL A 79 7.78 8.34 -3.76
N VAL A 80 6.74 7.68 -3.25
CA VAL A 80 6.23 6.41 -3.76
C VAL A 80 5.01 6.71 -4.64
N LEU A 81 5.07 6.40 -5.91
CA LEU A 81 3.90 6.45 -6.79
C LEU A 81 2.94 5.31 -6.41
N TYR A 82 1.63 5.57 -6.43
CA TYR A 82 0.64 4.52 -6.17
C TYR A 82 -0.29 4.35 -7.37
N ASN A 83 -0.12 3.23 -8.06
CA ASN A 83 -0.88 2.83 -9.24
C ASN A 83 -1.94 1.80 -8.85
N VAL A 84 -3.22 2.19 -8.81
CA VAL A 84 -4.35 1.36 -8.39
C VAL A 84 -5.56 1.54 -9.30
N PRO A 85 -5.51 1.02 -10.54
CA PRO A 85 -6.54 1.25 -11.56
C PRO A 85 -7.95 0.83 -11.12
N SER A 86 -8.07 -0.21 -10.30
CA SER A 86 -9.35 -0.69 -9.77
C SER A 86 -10.10 0.36 -8.94
N ARG A 87 -9.39 1.34 -8.36
CA ARG A 87 -10.00 2.41 -7.55
C ARG A 87 -10.02 3.76 -8.24
N THR A 88 -9.09 4.01 -9.14
CA THR A 88 -8.92 5.33 -9.78
C THR A 88 -9.38 5.35 -11.23
N ASN A 89 -9.52 4.16 -11.85
CA ASN A 89 -9.73 4.02 -13.29
C ASN A 89 -8.66 4.80 -14.10
N MET A 90 -7.42 4.82 -13.56
CA MET A 90 -6.26 5.47 -14.16
C MET A 90 -5.03 4.59 -13.93
N THR A 91 -4.30 4.30 -15.00
CA THR A 91 -3.05 3.54 -14.95
C THR A 91 -1.88 4.47 -15.25
N ILE A 92 -0.78 4.36 -14.51
CA ILE A 92 0.51 4.93 -14.90
C ILE A 92 1.13 3.94 -15.90
N GLU A 93 1.27 4.31 -17.15
CA GLU A 93 1.88 3.44 -18.15
C GLU A 93 3.37 3.21 -17.84
N PRO A 94 3.97 2.05 -18.24
CA PRO A 94 5.38 1.77 -17.96
C PRO A 94 6.35 2.85 -18.44
N GLU A 95 6.10 3.46 -19.60
CA GLU A 95 6.89 4.57 -20.14
C GLU A 95 6.78 5.84 -19.28
N THR A 96 5.64 6.05 -18.65
CA THR A 96 5.41 7.15 -17.72
C THR A 96 6.15 6.91 -16.39
N VAL A 97 6.17 5.68 -15.89
CA VAL A 97 7.00 5.30 -14.73
C VAL A 97 8.47 5.51 -15.03
N GLU A 98 8.95 5.08 -16.20
CA GLU A 98 10.33 5.32 -16.67
C GLU A 98 10.68 6.81 -16.64
N THR A 99 9.82 7.66 -17.18
CA THR A 99 10.00 9.12 -17.18
C THR A 99 10.06 9.68 -15.77
N LEU A 100 9.11 9.28 -14.92
CA LEU A 100 9.01 9.74 -13.53
C LEU A 100 10.19 9.27 -12.67
N SER A 101 10.73 8.07 -12.92
CA SER A 101 11.88 7.54 -12.20
C SER A 101 13.18 8.32 -12.41
N GLN A 102 13.24 9.22 -13.41
CA GLN A 102 14.37 10.14 -13.61
C GLN A 102 14.36 11.32 -12.62
N ASN A 103 13.23 11.57 -11.95
CA ASN A 103 13.17 12.58 -10.91
C ASN A 103 13.77 12.05 -9.61
N LYS A 104 14.81 12.69 -9.09
CA LYS A 104 15.57 12.26 -7.90
C LYS A 104 14.75 12.01 -6.63
N TYR A 105 13.56 12.57 -6.56
CA TYR A 105 12.64 12.39 -5.44
C TYR A 105 11.68 11.22 -5.63
N ILE A 106 11.44 10.76 -6.87
CA ILE A 106 10.50 9.68 -7.16
C ILE A 106 11.28 8.35 -7.16
N VAL A 107 11.19 7.62 -6.05
CA VAL A 107 12.09 6.49 -5.74
C VAL A 107 11.42 5.13 -5.77
N ALA A 108 10.09 5.09 -5.89
CA ALA A 108 9.38 3.81 -5.89
C ALA A 108 7.99 3.88 -6.54
N LEU A 109 7.51 2.70 -6.89
CA LEU A 109 6.15 2.43 -7.31
C LEU A 109 5.51 1.40 -6.37
N LYS A 110 4.32 1.71 -5.82
CA LYS A 110 3.38 0.72 -5.31
C LYS A 110 2.45 0.32 -6.46
N ASP A 111 2.66 -0.89 -6.96
CA ASP A 111 1.88 -1.47 -8.05
C ASP A 111 0.72 -2.30 -7.50
N ALA A 112 -0.51 -1.84 -7.73
CA ALA A 112 -1.74 -2.54 -7.43
C ALA A 112 -2.60 -2.79 -8.68
N THR A 113 -1.94 -3.01 -9.82
CA THR A 113 -2.59 -3.41 -11.07
C THR A 113 -3.08 -4.86 -11.03
N ASN A 114 -2.44 -5.70 -10.23
CA ASN A 114 -2.56 -7.16 -10.22
C ASN A 114 -2.18 -7.79 -11.58
N ASP A 115 -1.27 -7.14 -12.30
CA ASP A 115 -0.77 -7.53 -13.61
C ASP A 115 0.75 -7.72 -13.56
N LEU A 116 1.18 -8.97 -13.56
CA LEU A 116 2.61 -9.30 -13.49
C LEU A 116 3.37 -8.97 -14.79
N ASP A 117 2.70 -8.89 -15.92
CA ASP A 117 3.32 -8.44 -17.16
C ASP A 117 3.59 -6.93 -17.12
N TYR A 118 2.68 -6.16 -16.55
CA TYR A 118 2.90 -4.74 -16.25
C TYR A 118 4.12 -4.56 -15.33
N PHE A 119 4.20 -5.33 -14.24
CA PHE A 119 5.36 -5.29 -13.34
C PHE A 119 6.68 -5.54 -14.08
N GLU A 120 6.74 -6.59 -14.93
CA GLU A 120 7.95 -6.91 -15.70
C GLU A 120 8.32 -5.80 -16.70
N GLU A 121 7.34 -5.17 -17.33
CA GLU A 121 7.58 -4.04 -18.25
C GLU A 121 8.13 -2.81 -17.51
N VAL A 122 7.61 -2.48 -16.33
CA VAL A 122 8.15 -1.40 -15.50
C VAL A 122 9.58 -1.73 -15.06
N LYS A 123 9.79 -2.96 -14.56
CA LYS A 123 11.09 -3.44 -14.06
C LYS A 123 12.21 -3.34 -15.10
N LYS A 124 11.91 -3.62 -16.38
CA LYS A 124 12.87 -3.51 -17.48
C LYS A 124 13.27 -2.07 -17.79
N ARG A 125 12.43 -1.08 -17.47
CA ARG A 125 12.58 0.32 -17.84
C ARG A 125 13.25 1.18 -16.77
N VAL A 126 13.19 0.77 -15.50
CA VAL A 126 13.71 1.54 -14.38
C VAL A 126 15.08 1.03 -13.92
N ASN A 127 15.89 1.92 -13.34
CA ASN A 127 17.11 1.52 -12.65
C ASN A 127 16.76 0.87 -11.30
N GLN A 128 16.85 -0.45 -11.22
CA GLN A 128 16.43 -1.23 -10.05
C GLN A 128 17.32 -0.99 -8.80
N ASP A 129 18.50 -0.39 -8.96
CA ASP A 129 19.36 0.00 -7.83
C ASP A 129 18.89 1.30 -7.16
N GLU A 130 18.08 2.11 -7.87
CA GLU A 130 17.63 3.42 -7.41
C GLU A 130 16.11 3.54 -7.31
N PHE A 131 15.35 2.61 -7.91
CA PHE A 131 13.90 2.64 -7.98
C PHE A 131 13.31 1.30 -7.54
N ALA A 132 12.56 1.31 -6.44
CA ALA A 132 11.92 0.11 -5.90
C ALA A 132 10.50 -0.10 -6.44
N ILE A 133 10.09 -1.36 -6.61
CA ILE A 133 8.73 -1.71 -6.97
C ILE A 133 8.14 -2.60 -5.87
N TYR A 134 7.04 -2.13 -5.25
CA TYR A 134 6.30 -2.82 -4.20
C TYR A 134 4.97 -3.33 -4.74
N SER A 135 4.57 -4.55 -4.39
CA SER A 135 3.19 -4.96 -4.61
C SER A 135 2.24 -4.17 -3.71
N GLY A 136 1.10 -3.76 -4.27
CA GLY A 136 -0.05 -3.22 -3.54
C GLY A 136 -1.12 -4.25 -3.24
N ASN A 137 -0.90 -5.52 -3.64
CA ASN A 137 -1.84 -6.63 -3.53
C ASN A 137 -1.24 -7.72 -2.65
N ASP A 138 -2.02 -8.21 -1.69
CA ASP A 138 -1.59 -9.26 -0.77
C ASP A 138 -1.62 -10.66 -1.41
N ASP A 139 -2.51 -10.88 -2.37
CA ASP A 139 -2.78 -12.15 -3.02
C ASP A 139 -1.72 -12.58 -4.05
N ASN A 140 -0.99 -11.64 -4.64
CA ASN A 140 0.03 -11.93 -5.65
C ASN A 140 1.48 -11.86 -5.12
N VAL A 141 1.67 -11.73 -3.80
CA VAL A 141 2.99 -11.45 -3.20
C VAL A 141 4.03 -12.52 -3.50
N VAL A 142 3.63 -13.78 -3.60
CA VAL A 142 4.54 -14.91 -3.92
C VAL A 142 5.13 -14.75 -5.32
N ASP A 143 4.26 -14.63 -6.33
CA ASP A 143 4.69 -14.46 -7.73
C ASP A 143 5.49 -13.16 -7.91
N PHE A 144 5.10 -12.11 -7.20
CA PHE A 144 5.77 -10.82 -7.23
C PHE A 144 7.21 -10.92 -6.68
N TYR A 145 7.41 -11.63 -5.56
CA TYR A 145 8.75 -11.86 -5.00
C TYR A 145 9.60 -12.77 -5.89
N GLN A 146 9.02 -13.85 -6.45
CA GLN A 146 9.73 -14.74 -7.37
C GLN A 146 10.22 -14.01 -8.63
N ARG A 147 9.53 -12.94 -9.05
CA ARG A 147 9.94 -12.09 -10.17
C ARG A 147 10.90 -10.96 -9.74
N GLY A 148 11.30 -10.91 -8.47
CA GLY A 148 12.28 -9.96 -7.94
C GLY A 148 11.68 -8.63 -7.48
N GLY A 149 10.41 -8.61 -7.10
CA GLY A 149 9.79 -7.46 -6.45
C GLY A 149 10.47 -7.12 -5.11
N ASN A 150 10.50 -5.83 -4.77
CA ASN A 150 11.24 -5.35 -3.62
C ASN A 150 10.54 -5.61 -2.28
N GLY A 151 9.20 -5.59 -2.28
CA GLY A 151 8.41 -5.75 -1.06
C GLY A 151 6.91 -5.67 -1.33
N VAL A 152 6.12 -5.57 -0.28
CA VAL A 152 4.67 -5.40 -0.34
C VAL A 152 4.22 -4.29 0.61
N ILE A 153 3.27 -3.48 0.19
CA ILE A 153 2.54 -2.53 1.05
C ILE A 153 1.16 -3.14 1.28
N SER A 154 1.07 -3.96 2.29
CA SER A 154 0.01 -4.92 2.58
C SER A 154 -1.15 -4.30 3.35
N VAL A 155 -2.35 -4.84 3.12
CA VAL A 155 -3.55 -4.59 3.95
C VAL A 155 -3.57 -5.53 5.15
N ILE A 156 -3.42 -6.83 4.92
CA ILE A 156 -3.56 -7.85 5.98
C ILE A 156 -2.42 -7.81 7.00
N ALA A 157 -1.27 -7.23 6.66
CA ALA A 157 -0.16 -7.01 7.59
C ALA A 157 -0.55 -6.10 8.78
N ASN A 158 -1.69 -5.40 8.74
CA ASN A 158 -2.23 -4.69 9.90
C ASN A 158 -2.60 -5.65 11.06
N VAL A 159 -2.86 -6.92 10.79
CA VAL A 159 -3.21 -7.92 11.82
C VAL A 159 -2.22 -9.08 11.91
N ILE A 160 -1.51 -9.40 10.82
CA ILE A 160 -0.48 -10.47 10.78
C ILE A 160 0.89 -9.97 10.30
N PRO A 161 1.45 -8.91 10.90
CA PRO A 161 2.71 -8.30 10.43
C PRO A 161 3.88 -9.29 10.44
N LYS A 162 3.94 -10.19 11.43
CA LYS A 162 5.01 -11.19 11.53
C LYS A 162 4.99 -12.19 10.37
N ALA A 163 3.81 -12.66 9.97
CA ALA A 163 3.68 -13.58 8.85
C ALA A 163 4.16 -12.94 7.55
N PHE A 164 3.83 -11.68 7.31
CA PHE A 164 4.34 -10.94 6.15
C PHE A 164 5.84 -10.67 6.21
N GLN A 165 6.41 -10.44 7.40
CA GLN A 165 7.87 -10.38 7.56
C GLN A 165 8.53 -11.71 7.21
N HIS A 166 7.96 -12.85 7.64
CA HIS A 166 8.47 -14.18 7.26
C HIS A 166 8.40 -14.42 5.75
N LEU A 167 7.35 -13.96 5.05
CA LEU A 167 7.30 -14.03 3.59
C LEU A 167 8.46 -13.23 2.95
N TYR A 168 8.71 -12.04 3.45
CA TYR A 168 9.82 -11.22 2.97
C TYR A 168 11.18 -11.90 3.19
N ASP A 169 11.39 -12.48 4.36
CA ASP A 169 12.64 -13.17 4.70
C ASP A 169 12.84 -14.44 3.83
N ALA A 170 11.74 -15.12 3.48
CA ALA A 170 11.73 -16.31 2.64
C ALA A 170 11.73 -16.04 1.13
N LYS A 171 11.69 -14.78 0.68
CA LYS A 171 11.46 -14.43 -0.73
C LYS A 171 12.46 -14.99 -1.74
N GLN A 172 13.65 -15.40 -1.28
CA GLN A 172 14.69 -16.02 -2.14
C GLN A 172 14.55 -17.55 -2.27
N ASP A 173 13.69 -18.17 -1.45
CA ASP A 173 13.40 -19.61 -1.48
C ASP A 173 11.92 -19.84 -1.81
N GLY A 174 11.65 -20.13 -3.08
CA GLY A 174 10.29 -20.27 -3.60
C GLY A 174 9.46 -21.35 -2.92
N ASP A 175 10.05 -22.46 -2.51
CA ASP A 175 9.33 -23.55 -1.83
C ASP A 175 8.94 -23.16 -0.41
N THR A 176 9.83 -22.49 0.32
CA THR A 176 9.58 -21.95 1.66
C THR A 176 8.55 -20.82 1.60
N LEU A 177 8.67 -19.93 0.62
CA LEU A 177 7.75 -18.83 0.40
C LEU A 177 6.32 -19.33 0.12
N ALA A 178 6.15 -20.30 -0.78
CA ALA A 178 4.85 -20.85 -1.13
C ALA A 178 4.17 -21.51 0.08
N LYS A 179 4.93 -22.31 0.85
CA LYS A 179 4.42 -22.95 2.07
C LYS A 179 4.02 -21.94 3.15
N ALA A 180 4.81 -20.89 3.33
CA ALA A 180 4.50 -19.82 4.29
C ALA A 180 3.27 -19.02 3.89
N PHE A 181 3.00 -18.89 2.58
CA PHE A 181 1.85 -18.16 2.07
C PHE A 181 0.53 -18.95 2.14
N GLU A 182 0.54 -20.27 2.10
CA GLU A 182 -0.67 -21.09 2.05
C GLU A 182 -1.73 -20.75 3.12
N PRO A 183 -1.40 -20.66 4.43
CA PRO A 183 -2.38 -20.26 5.45
C PRO A 183 -2.82 -18.81 5.32
N ILE A 184 -1.95 -17.93 4.80
CA ILE A 184 -2.28 -16.52 4.54
C ILE A 184 -3.30 -16.43 3.40
N GLY A 185 -3.12 -17.22 2.33
CA GLY A 185 -4.05 -17.26 1.19
C GLY A 185 -5.48 -17.61 1.63
N GLN A 186 -5.64 -18.58 2.51
CA GLN A 186 -6.96 -18.94 3.07
C GLN A 186 -7.60 -17.81 3.86
N LEU A 187 -6.81 -17.03 4.60
CA LEU A 187 -7.31 -15.87 5.32
C LEU A 187 -7.64 -14.70 4.37
N LEU A 188 -6.88 -14.53 3.30
CA LEU A 188 -7.18 -13.54 2.25
C LEU A 188 -8.50 -13.82 1.54
N ASP A 189 -8.81 -15.10 1.29
CA ASP A 189 -10.11 -15.50 0.73
C ASP A 189 -11.26 -15.06 1.63
N ALA A 190 -11.13 -15.23 2.96
CA ALA A 190 -12.12 -14.75 3.91
C ALA A 190 -12.23 -13.22 3.97
N LEU A 191 -11.11 -12.49 3.77
CA LEU A 191 -11.11 -11.03 3.71
C LEU A 191 -11.77 -10.47 2.44
N SER A 192 -11.95 -11.30 1.40
CA SER A 192 -12.60 -10.89 0.15
C SER A 192 -14.11 -10.73 0.26
N VAL A 193 -14.70 -10.99 1.42
CA VAL A 193 -16.15 -10.89 1.68
C VAL A 193 -16.73 -9.50 1.43
N ASP A 194 -15.93 -8.45 1.60
CA ASP A 194 -16.34 -7.07 1.32
C ASP A 194 -15.14 -6.21 0.92
N VAL A 195 -15.41 -4.98 0.50
CA VAL A 195 -14.38 -4.04 0.06
C VAL A 195 -13.48 -3.58 1.22
N ASN A 196 -12.16 -3.62 0.98
CA ASN A 196 -11.20 -3.02 1.91
C ASN A 196 -11.48 -1.50 2.09
N PRO A 197 -11.53 -0.96 3.35
CA PRO A 197 -11.00 -1.53 4.60
C PRO A 197 -12.05 -2.18 5.52
N ILE A 198 -13.25 -2.52 5.05
CA ILE A 198 -14.33 -3.02 5.92
C ILE A 198 -13.90 -4.29 6.67
N PRO A 199 -13.45 -5.38 5.99
CA PRO A 199 -13.08 -6.63 6.67
C PRO A 199 -11.82 -6.49 7.55
N ILE A 200 -10.80 -5.79 7.08
CA ILE A 200 -9.57 -5.65 7.88
C ILE A 200 -9.80 -4.85 9.17
N LYS A 201 -10.71 -3.87 9.15
CA LYS A 201 -11.10 -3.13 10.37
C LYS A 201 -11.88 -4.00 11.35
N ALA A 202 -12.64 -4.98 10.88
CA ALA A 202 -13.27 -5.97 11.77
C ALA A 202 -12.19 -6.77 12.51
N LEU A 203 -11.17 -7.27 11.82
CA LEU A 203 -10.09 -8.03 12.43
C LEU A 203 -9.21 -7.17 13.36
N THR A 204 -8.89 -5.93 13.01
CA THR A 204 -8.15 -5.04 13.91
C THR A 204 -8.92 -4.75 15.19
N ALA A 205 -10.24 -4.59 15.12
CA ALA A 205 -11.08 -4.44 16.31
C ALA A 205 -11.18 -5.75 17.12
N TYR A 206 -11.25 -6.89 16.45
CA TYR A 206 -11.23 -8.22 17.08
C TYR A 206 -9.95 -8.45 17.90
N GLU A 207 -8.79 -7.99 17.41
CA GLU A 207 -7.51 -8.00 18.12
C GLU A 207 -7.41 -6.91 19.22
N GLY A 208 -8.44 -6.11 19.42
CA GLY A 208 -8.47 -5.08 20.47
C GLY A 208 -7.84 -3.74 20.10
N PHE A 209 -7.54 -3.52 18.83
CA PHE A 209 -7.01 -2.24 18.34
C PHE A 209 -8.13 -1.22 18.05
N GLY A 210 -8.99 -0.96 19.03
CA GLY A 210 -10.08 0.01 18.93
C GLY A 210 -11.44 -0.60 18.64
N SER A 211 -12.42 0.26 18.34
CA SER A 211 -13.78 -0.14 18.01
C SER A 211 -13.96 -0.44 16.53
N TYR A 212 -14.92 -1.33 16.19
CA TYR A 212 -15.33 -1.56 14.80
C TYR A 212 -16.30 -0.47 14.34
N GLU A 213 -15.78 0.74 14.22
CA GLU A 213 -16.52 1.89 13.72
C GLU A 213 -16.03 2.30 12.34
N LEU A 214 -16.95 2.49 11.42
CA LEU A 214 -16.71 2.93 10.05
C LEU A 214 -17.44 4.25 9.80
N ARG A 215 -16.80 5.14 9.06
CA ARG A 215 -17.43 6.38 8.61
C ARG A 215 -18.12 6.15 7.27
N LEU A 216 -19.33 6.67 7.12
CA LEU A 216 -20.01 6.64 5.83
C LEU A 216 -19.11 7.19 4.70
N PRO A 217 -19.15 6.58 3.49
CA PRO A 217 -20.15 5.61 3.01
C PRO A 217 -19.90 4.14 3.43
N LEU A 218 -18.82 3.84 4.16
CA LEU A 218 -18.53 2.49 4.62
C LEU A 218 -19.44 2.12 5.79
N VAL A 219 -19.88 0.87 5.82
CA VAL A 219 -20.71 0.27 6.88
C VAL A 219 -20.08 -1.01 7.39
N PRO A 220 -20.32 -1.44 8.65
CA PRO A 220 -19.84 -2.71 9.16
C PRO A 220 -20.35 -3.91 8.36
N LEU A 221 -19.57 -5.02 8.39
CA LEU A 221 -20.02 -6.31 7.90
C LEU A 221 -21.31 -6.76 8.59
N GLU A 222 -22.10 -7.53 7.88
CA GLU A 222 -23.21 -8.28 8.47
C GLU A 222 -22.66 -9.31 9.48
N ASP A 223 -23.44 -9.64 10.51
CA ASP A 223 -23.00 -10.49 11.62
C ASP A 223 -22.46 -11.85 11.16
N ASN A 224 -23.09 -12.48 10.17
CA ASN A 224 -22.66 -13.77 9.61
C ASN A 224 -21.28 -13.69 8.95
N ASP A 225 -21.07 -12.68 8.14
CA ASP A 225 -19.81 -12.47 7.41
C ASP A 225 -18.68 -12.15 8.39
N ARG A 226 -18.99 -11.34 9.38
CA ARG A 226 -18.06 -11.01 10.45
C ARG A 226 -17.64 -12.27 11.25
N GLN A 227 -18.59 -13.11 11.65
CA GLN A 227 -18.30 -14.35 12.37
C GLN A 227 -17.45 -15.31 11.54
N THR A 228 -17.77 -15.46 10.25
CA THR A 228 -17.02 -16.29 9.31
C THR A 228 -15.56 -15.81 9.18
N LEU A 229 -15.37 -14.49 9.06
CA LEU A 229 -14.05 -13.87 8.98
C LEU A 229 -13.25 -14.07 10.27
N GLU A 230 -13.85 -13.84 11.43
CA GLU A 230 -13.23 -14.04 12.76
C GLU A 230 -12.83 -15.50 12.95
N GLN A 231 -13.66 -16.46 12.53
CA GLN A 231 -13.33 -17.88 12.59
C GLN A 231 -12.17 -18.29 11.68
N ALA A 232 -12.10 -17.74 10.45
CA ALA A 232 -10.97 -17.95 9.56
C ALA A 232 -9.66 -17.42 10.16
N TYR A 233 -9.72 -16.26 10.79
CA TYR A 233 -8.58 -15.67 11.48
C TYR A 233 -8.12 -16.49 12.70
N GLU A 234 -9.04 -17.03 13.51
CA GLU A 234 -8.69 -17.94 14.61
C GLU A 234 -8.05 -19.24 14.10
N THR A 235 -8.51 -19.75 12.95
CA THR A 235 -7.90 -20.92 12.30
C THR A 235 -6.47 -20.62 11.89
N PHE A 236 -6.23 -19.46 11.28
CA PHE A 236 -4.89 -18.99 10.93
C PHE A 236 -3.98 -18.95 12.19
N LYS A 237 -4.41 -18.27 13.26
CA LYS A 237 -3.63 -18.17 14.51
C LYS A 237 -3.32 -19.53 15.15
N ALA A 238 -4.23 -20.48 15.05
CA ALA A 238 -4.01 -21.84 15.57
C ALA A 238 -2.92 -22.59 14.81
N GLY A 239 -2.75 -22.31 13.52
CA GLY A 239 -1.71 -22.90 12.67
C GLY A 239 -0.32 -22.28 12.85
N GLU A 240 -0.22 -21.09 13.41
CA GLU A 240 1.07 -20.43 13.71
C GLU A 240 1.73 -20.91 15.02
N LYS A 241 1.09 -21.76 15.80
CA LYS A 241 1.63 -22.35 17.06
C LYS A 241 2.36 -23.64 16.79
#